data_80044c5c3d200b572fb806d273c4f27f
#
_entry.id   80044c5c3d200b572fb806d273c4f27f
#
_cell.length_a   1.000
_cell.length_b   1.000
_cell.length_c   1.000
_cell.angle_alpha   90.00
_cell.angle_beta   90.00
_cell.angle_gamma   90.00
#
_symmetry.space_group_name_H-M   'P 1'
#
loop_
_entity.id
_entity.type
_entity.pdbx_description
1 polymer ?
#
loop_
_entity_poly.entity_id
_entity_poly.type
_entity_poly.pdbx_seq_one_letter_code
_entity_poly.pdbx_strand_id
1 'polypeptide(L)'
;MRFLPLILLFVLCSCYEKARDCKPYQIGEFYSEVTIDGVVFKSTFKRDKNIQVEKYDKKIDSSNLRWINDCEVVFKTINPKNMAERKDIHLKILTTTDSSYTYEYSYVGETKKQQGTAYIMN
;
A
#
# COMPACT_ATOMS: atom_id res chain seq x y z
N MET A 1 3.80 59.75 22.55
CA MET A 1 4.25 58.36 22.42
C MET A 1 3.30 57.61 21.51
N ARG A 2 3.78 57.19 20.38
CA ARG A 2 2.99 56.35 19.47
C ARG A 2 3.37 54.89 19.73
N PHE A 3 2.46 54.09 20.27
CA PHE A 3 2.62 52.66 20.31
C PHE A 3 2.26 52.10 18.96
N LEU A 4 3.25 51.54 18.24
CA LEU A 4 3.00 50.71 17.07
C LEU A 4 2.53 49.34 17.57
N PRO A 5 1.32 48.90 17.23
CA PRO A 5 0.94 47.52 17.52
C PRO A 5 1.84 46.64 16.64
N LEU A 6 2.69 45.86 17.28
CA LEU A 6 3.41 44.80 16.64
C LEU A 6 2.39 43.73 16.22
N ILE A 7 1.91 43.81 14.99
CA ILE A 7 1.08 42.79 14.41
C ILE A 7 1.98 41.57 14.25
N LEU A 8 1.95 40.68 15.21
CA LEU A 8 2.58 39.37 15.10
C LEU A 8 1.79 38.57 14.06
N LEU A 9 2.29 38.63 12.83
CA LEU A 9 1.74 37.83 11.74
C LEU A 9 2.08 36.35 12.04
N PHE A 10 1.16 35.64 12.69
CA PHE A 10 1.24 34.19 12.80
C PHE A 10 1.06 33.61 11.39
N VAL A 11 2.17 33.34 10.73
CA VAL A 11 2.15 32.50 9.54
C VAL A 11 1.82 31.09 10.02
N LEU A 12 0.54 30.75 9.98
CA LEU A 12 0.11 29.36 10.15
C LEU A 12 0.63 28.59 8.93
N CYS A 13 1.81 28.00 9.08
CA CYS A 13 2.25 26.96 8.18
C CYS A 13 1.30 25.77 8.39
N SER A 14 0.17 25.76 7.71
CA SER A 14 -0.62 24.53 7.60
C SER A 14 0.18 23.57 6.73
N CYS A 15 0.76 22.55 7.34
CA CYS A 15 1.26 21.40 6.62
C CYS A 15 0.05 20.72 5.96
N TYR A 16 -0.19 21.06 4.69
CA TYR A 16 -1.22 20.40 3.91
C TYR A 16 -0.69 19.04 3.48
N GLU A 17 -1.03 18.00 4.23
CA GLU A 17 -0.83 16.63 3.79
C GLU A 17 -1.87 16.33 2.73
N LYS A 18 -1.40 16.04 1.51
CA LYS A 18 -2.27 15.60 0.44
C LYS A 18 -2.94 14.29 0.87
N ALA A 19 -4.26 14.27 0.98
CA ALA A 19 -5.02 13.09 1.35
C ALA A 19 -4.74 11.95 0.37
N ARG A 20 -4.53 10.73 0.89
CA ARG A 20 -4.41 9.52 0.09
C ARG A 20 -5.73 9.26 -0.62
N ASP A 21 -5.67 8.93 -1.90
CA ASP A 21 -6.81 8.46 -2.66
C ASP A 21 -6.63 6.98 -3.00
N CYS A 22 -7.14 6.11 -2.14
CA CYS A 22 -6.91 4.67 -2.22
C CYS A 22 -7.95 3.93 -3.06
N LYS A 23 -9.16 4.46 -3.21
CA LYS A 23 -10.24 3.78 -3.93
C LYS A 23 -9.89 3.37 -5.35
N PRO A 24 -9.23 4.18 -6.18
CA PRO A 24 -8.83 3.78 -7.53
C PRO A 24 -7.90 2.57 -7.57
N TYR A 25 -7.23 2.26 -6.46
CA TYR A 25 -6.26 1.17 -6.35
C TYR A 25 -6.84 -0.12 -5.78
N GLN A 26 -8.14 -0.14 -5.48
CA GLN A 26 -8.80 -1.36 -5.01
C GLN A 26 -9.07 -2.36 -6.13
N ILE A 27 -9.11 -1.91 -7.37
CA ILE A 27 -9.37 -2.72 -8.56
C ILE A 27 -8.40 -2.32 -9.66
N GLY A 28 -7.87 -3.29 -10.40
CA GLY A 28 -7.03 -3.03 -11.56
C GLY A 28 -5.90 -4.03 -11.74
N GLU A 29 -5.06 -3.73 -12.70
CA GLU A 29 -3.83 -4.46 -12.97
C GLU A 29 -2.63 -3.59 -12.63
N PHE A 30 -1.67 -4.18 -11.91
CA PHE A 30 -0.52 -3.46 -11.36
C PHE A 30 0.74 -4.28 -11.53
N TYR A 31 1.88 -3.60 -11.55
CA TYR A 31 3.15 -4.24 -11.25
C TYR A 31 3.76 -3.62 -9.99
N SER A 32 4.47 -4.43 -9.25
CA SER A 32 5.00 -4.07 -7.94
C SER A 32 6.49 -4.29 -7.88
N GLU A 33 7.18 -3.39 -7.19
CA GLU A 33 8.60 -3.52 -6.86
C GLU A 33 8.77 -3.45 -5.34
N VAL A 34 9.45 -4.43 -4.79
CA VAL A 34 9.80 -4.51 -3.37
C VAL A 34 11.30 -4.75 -3.26
N THR A 35 11.97 -3.95 -2.45
CA THR A 35 13.40 -4.15 -2.17
C THR A 35 13.55 -4.76 -0.79
N ILE A 36 14.17 -5.94 -0.74
CA ILE A 36 14.47 -6.67 0.50
C ILE A 36 15.96 -6.99 0.51
N ASP A 37 16.68 -6.51 1.52
CA ASP A 37 18.12 -6.72 1.67
C ASP A 37 18.94 -6.36 0.42
N GLY A 38 18.57 -5.23 -0.23
CA GLY A 38 19.24 -4.74 -1.44
C GLY A 38 18.84 -5.44 -2.74
N VAL A 39 17.97 -6.45 -2.68
CA VAL A 39 17.46 -7.18 -3.86
C VAL A 39 16.08 -6.66 -4.23
N VAL A 40 15.87 -6.31 -5.49
CA VAL A 40 14.58 -5.86 -6.02
C VAL A 40 13.79 -7.06 -6.52
N PHE A 41 12.59 -7.25 -5.94
CA PHE A 41 11.62 -8.25 -6.39
C PHE A 41 10.50 -7.56 -7.16
N LYS A 42 10.19 -8.09 -8.34
CA LYS A 42 9.12 -7.57 -9.21
C LYS A 42 8.03 -8.60 -9.37
N SER A 43 6.79 -8.16 -9.29
CA SER A 43 5.62 -9.00 -9.56
C SER A 43 4.55 -8.21 -10.30
N THR A 44 3.64 -8.92 -10.92
CA THR A 44 2.42 -8.34 -11.48
C THR A 44 1.21 -8.92 -10.77
N PHE A 45 0.18 -8.13 -10.60
CA PHE A 45 -1.04 -8.64 -9.98
C PHE A 45 -2.29 -7.97 -10.56
N LYS A 46 -3.35 -8.77 -10.58
CA LYS A 46 -4.67 -8.32 -10.97
C LYS A 46 -5.60 -8.43 -9.76
N ARG A 47 -6.31 -7.37 -9.49
CA ARG A 47 -7.16 -7.26 -8.32
C ARG A 47 -8.57 -6.85 -8.70
N ASP A 48 -9.55 -7.59 -8.21
CA ASP A 48 -10.92 -7.12 -8.05
C ASP A 48 -11.21 -6.87 -6.56
N LYS A 49 -12.44 -6.55 -6.19
CA LYS A 49 -12.77 -6.26 -4.79
C LYS A 49 -12.52 -7.42 -3.82
N ASN A 50 -12.57 -8.65 -4.31
CA ASN A 50 -12.62 -9.85 -3.47
C ASN A 50 -11.38 -10.73 -3.59
N ILE A 51 -10.69 -10.68 -4.72
CA ILE A 51 -9.58 -11.58 -5.04
C ILE A 51 -8.45 -10.82 -5.71
N GLN A 52 -7.22 -11.19 -5.35
CA GLN A 52 -6.02 -10.80 -6.06
C GLN A 52 -5.31 -12.03 -6.60
N VAL A 53 -4.91 -11.97 -7.87
CA VAL A 53 -4.04 -12.96 -8.50
C VAL A 53 -2.69 -12.31 -8.76
N GLU A 54 -1.65 -12.82 -8.15
CA GLU A 54 -0.27 -12.34 -8.29
C GLU A 54 0.55 -13.33 -9.11
N LYS A 55 1.34 -12.79 -10.03
CA LYS A 55 2.34 -13.54 -10.78
C LYS A 55 3.72 -13.06 -10.37
N TYR A 56 4.51 -13.96 -9.85
CA TYR A 56 5.89 -13.75 -9.49
C TYR A 56 6.73 -14.86 -10.10
N ASP A 57 7.62 -14.49 -11.04
CA ASP A 57 8.40 -15.46 -11.80
C ASP A 57 7.47 -16.47 -12.52
N LYS A 58 7.57 -17.76 -12.23
CA LYS A 58 6.67 -18.80 -12.78
C LYS A 58 5.54 -19.18 -11.81
N LYS A 59 5.45 -18.50 -10.67
CA LYS A 59 4.43 -18.76 -9.65
C LYS A 59 3.22 -17.89 -9.85
N ILE A 60 2.05 -18.48 -9.63
CA ILE A 60 0.76 -17.77 -9.59
C ILE A 60 0.14 -18.04 -8.22
N ASP A 61 -0.09 -16.98 -7.47
CA ASP A 61 -0.74 -17.06 -6.17
C ASP A 61 -2.03 -16.26 -6.18
N SER A 62 -3.07 -16.80 -5.57
CA SER A 62 -4.35 -16.14 -5.42
C SER A 62 -4.66 -15.92 -3.94
N SER A 63 -5.24 -14.78 -3.63
CA SER A 63 -5.62 -14.42 -2.26
C SER A 63 -7.02 -13.84 -2.22
N ASN A 64 -7.76 -14.17 -1.17
CA ASN A 64 -8.98 -13.45 -0.81
C ASN A 64 -8.61 -12.13 -0.16
N LEU A 65 -9.37 -11.08 -0.48
CA LEU A 65 -9.16 -9.74 0.03
C LEU A 65 -10.26 -9.38 1.02
N ARG A 66 -9.86 -8.81 2.16
CA ARG A 66 -10.76 -8.19 3.10
C ARG A 66 -10.31 -6.76 3.37
N TRP A 67 -11.02 -5.79 2.80
CA TRP A 67 -10.74 -4.37 3.02
C TRP A 67 -11.25 -3.95 4.40
N ILE A 68 -10.33 -3.44 5.23
CA ILE A 68 -10.63 -2.92 6.56
C ILE A 68 -11.15 -1.47 6.43
N ASN A 69 -10.57 -0.73 5.51
CA ASN A 69 -10.95 0.62 5.10
C ASN A 69 -10.45 0.84 3.67
N ASP A 70 -10.59 2.04 3.14
CA ASP A 70 -10.20 2.32 1.75
C ASP A 70 -8.71 2.07 1.46
N CYS A 71 -7.86 2.17 2.47
CA CYS A 71 -6.40 2.12 2.32
C CYS A 71 -5.75 0.88 2.94
N GLU A 72 -6.49 0.01 3.61
CA GLU A 72 -5.94 -1.16 4.30
C GLU A 72 -6.71 -2.42 3.93
N VAL A 73 -5.97 -3.47 3.62
CA VAL A 73 -6.52 -4.75 3.19
C VAL A 73 -5.78 -5.92 3.83
N VAL A 74 -6.50 -6.98 4.14
CA VAL A 74 -5.93 -8.25 4.59
C VAL A 74 -6.05 -9.28 3.48
N PHE A 75 -4.92 -9.91 3.16
CA PHE A 75 -4.81 -10.99 2.18
C PHE A 75 -4.80 -12.33 2.87
N LYS A 76 -5.65 -13.24 2.42
CA LYS A 76 -5.64 -14.64 2.84
C LYS A 76 -5.41 -15.51 1.62
N THR A 77 -4.29 -16.24 1.61
CA THR A 77 -3.91 -17.11 0.48
C THR A 77 -4.97 -18.20 0.28
N ILE A 78 -5.37 -18.38 -0.98
CA ILE A 78 -6.26 -19.45 -1.39
C ILE A 78 -5.41 -20.70 -1.64
N ASN A 79 -5.77 -21.83 -1.03
CA ASN A 79 -5.02 -23.10 -1.12
C ASN A 79 -3.54 -22.95 -0.73
N PRO A 80 -3.26 -22.57 0.52
CA PRO A 80 -1.89 -22.42 0.97
C PRO A 80 -1.13 -23.75 0.90
N LYS A 81 0.10 -23.72 0.40
CA LYS A 81 0.95 -24.91 0.18
C LYS A 81 1.88 -25.20 1.35
N ASN A 82 2.08 -24.24 2.25
CA ASN A 82 2.98 -24.34 3.40
C ASN A 82 2.48 -23.46 4.55
N MET A 83 3.17 -23.54 5.68
CA MET A 83 2.80 -22.80 6.89
C MET A 83 2.94 -21.28 6.72
N ALA A 84 3.93 -20.82 5.96
CA ALA A 84 4.13 -19.39 5.71
C ALA A 84 2.97 -18.81 4.90
N GLU A 85 2.47 -19.53 3.90
CA GLU A 85 1.33 -19.09 3.07
C GLU A 85 0.00 -19.09 3.84
N ARG A 86 -0.08 -19.79 4.99
CA ARG A 86 -1.26 -19.78 5.86
C ARG A 86 -1.38 -18.53 6.70
N LYS A 87 -0.32 -17.77 6.84
CA LYS A 87 -0.33 -16.49 7.56
C LYS A 87 -0.98 -15.42 6.71
N ASP A 88 -1.94 -14.72 7.28
CA ASP A 88 -2.57 -13.59 6.61
C ASP A 88 -1.59 -12.41 6.53
N ILE A 89 -1.70 -11.63 5.48
CA ILE A 89 -0.87 -10.44 5.23
C ILE A 89 -1.74 -9.20 5.34
N HIS A 90 -1.29 -8.24 6.13
CA HIS A 90 -1.87 -6.91 6.21
C HIS A 90 -1.07 -5.95 5.32
N LEU A 91 -1.76 -5.24 4.44
CA LEU A 91 -1.17 -4.22 3.57
C LEU A 91 -1.84 -2.88 3.82
N LYS A 92 -1.04 -1.85 4.00
CA LYS A 92 -1.48 -0.48 4.17
C LYS A 92 -0.91 0.41 3.07
N ILE A 93 -1.77 1.10 2.34
CA ILE A 93 -1.35 2.11 1.37
C ILE A 93 -0.90 3.35 2.13
N LEU A 94 0.34 3.79 1.89
CA LEU A 94 0.95 4.92 2.57
C LEU A 94 0.77 6.23 1.81
N THR A 95 1.03 6.22 0.51
CA THR A 95 0.91 7.39 -0.37
C THR A 95 0.33 6.98 -1.71
N THR A 96 -0.34 7.90 -2.38
CA THR A 96 -0.88 7.70 -3.72
C THR A 96 -0.48 8.82 -4.65
N THR A 97 -0.29 8.48 -5.93
CA THR A 97 -0.13 9.42 -7.05
C THR A 97 -1.17 9.08 -8.12
N ASP A 98 -1.12 9.73 -9.28
CA ASP A 98 -2.05 9.43 -10.38
C ASP A 98 -1.82 8.05 -11.02
N SER A 99 -0.63 7.46 -10.82
CA SER A 99 -0.23 6.21 -11.49
C SER A 99 0.37 5.16 -10.59
N SER A 100 0.52 5.46 -9.29
CA SER A 100 1.21 4.56 -8.36
C SER A 100 0.76 4.75 -6.92
N TYR A 101 1.06 3.78 -6.09
CA TYR A 101 0.96 3.92 -4.64
C TYR A 101 2.14 3.24 -3.95
N THR A 102 2.54 3.79 -2.81
CA THR A 102 3.48 3.13 -1.91
C THR A 102 2.70 2.42 -0.81
N TYR A 103 3.23 1.32 -0.34
CA TYR A 103 2.58 0.51 0.69
C TYR A 103 3.59 -0.13 1.62
N GLU A 104 3.11 -0.48 2.80
CA GLU A 104 3.81 -1.38 3.73
C GLU A 104 2.97 -2.63 3.94
N TYR A 105 3.63 -3.75 4.17
CA TYR A 105 2.96 -5.00 4.47
C TYR A 105 3.72 -5.81 5.50
N SER A 106 2.98 -6.63 6.21
CA SER A 106 3.51 -7.53 7.23
C SER A 106 2.55 -8.72 7.41
N TYR A 107 3.02 -9.77 8.02
CA TYR A 107 2.10 -10.77 8.54
C TYR A 107 1.27 -10.16 9.67
N VAL A 108 -0.02 -10.52 9.73
CA VAL A 108 -0.91 -10.05 10.79
C VAL A 108 -0.33 -10.45 12.14
N GLY A 109 -0.24 -9.47 13.05
CA GLY A 109 0.31 -9.66 14.39
C GLY A 109 1.83 -9.59 14.50
N GLU A 110 2.55 -9.43 13.39
CA GLU A 110 4.00 -9.23 13.39
C GLU A 110 4.36 -7.75 13.23
N THR A 111 5.47 -7.33 13.84
CA THR A 111 5.93 -5.94 13.82
C THR A 111 6.86 -5.63 12.65
N LYS A 112 7.51 -6.64 12.07
CA LYS A 112 8.42 -6.47 10.94
C LYS A 112 7.62 -6.15 9.67
N LYS A 113 7.86 -4.96 9.10
CA LYS A 113 7.18 -4.47 7.90
C LYS A 113 8.14 -4.34 6.74
N GLN A 114 7.65 -4.69 5.54
CA GLN A 114 8.32 -4.43 4.28
C GLN A 114 7.57 -3.33 3.55
N GLN A 115 8.26 -2.61 2.67
CA GLN A 115 7.67 -1.55 1.85
C GLN A 115 7.87 -1.85 0.37
N GLY A 116 6.93 -1.38 -0.42
CA GLY A 116 6.99 -1.49 -1.86
C GLY A 116 6.23 -0.37 -2.55
N THR A 117 6.36 -0.35 -3.87
CA THR A 117 5.61 0.57 -4.74
C THR A 117 4.90 -0.25 -5.81
N ALA A 118 3.64 0.06 -6.04
CA ALA A 118 2.84 -0.55 -7.09
C ALA A 118 2.46 0.51 -8.13
N TYR A 119 2.55 0.15 -9.40
CA TYR A 119 2.28 1.01 -10.54
C TYR A 119 1.13 0.44 -11.35
N ILE A 120 0.26 1.32 -11.85
CA ILE A 120 -0.83 0.92 -12.74
C ILE A 120 -0.24 0.41 -14.07
N MET A 121 -0.72 -0.75 -14.50
CA MET A 121 -0.45 -1.29 -15.84
C MET A 121 -1.53 -0.81 -16.81
N ASN A 122 -1.09 -0.21 -17.88
CA ASN A 122 -1.99 0.19 -18.98
C ASN A 122 -1.85 -0.77 -20.16
#